data_a9ea59659b1807246ed607eb414b7387
#
_entry.id   a9ea59659b1807246ed607eb414b7387
#
_cell.length_a   1.000
_cell.length_b   1.000
_cell.length_c   1.000
_cell.angle_alpha   90.00
_cell.angle_beta   90.00
_cell.angle_gamma   90.00
#
_symmetry.space_group_name_H-M   'P 1'
#
loop_
_entity.id
_entity.type
_entity.pdbx_description
1 polymer ?
#
loop_
_entity_poly.entity_id
_entity_poly.type
_entity_poly.pdbx_seq_one_letter_code
_entity_poly.pdbx_strand_id
1 'polypeptide(L)'
;MNSKYKVTKFSSKNFNDTEDLISIEEPLEISLKYKSEDKWINQNLSITMRTPGHDEDLVTGFLFNEQIITSLEDIASVESYGEKVGQYNIQNKILATLINSENVNIAKIKRDFLTNSSCGVCGKSSLDALEIVKKNKTHASEPKISKDIIVQSPDTLREAQSEFSKTGGIHASGLFNSSGELIDLKEDVGRHNALDLSLIHISEPTRPN
;
A
#
# COMPACT_ATOMS: atom_id res chain seq x y z
N MET A 1 -9.40 -3.66 9.51
CA MET A 1 -10.80 -4.20 9.54
C MET A 1 -10.75 -5.71 9.70
N ASN A 2 -11.54 -6.28 10.63
CA ASN A 2 -11.57 -7.73 10.90
C ASN A 2 -13.00 -8.23 11.09
N SER A 3 -13.21 -9.55 11.04
CA SER A 3 -14.50 -10.20 11.23
C SER A 3 -14.36 -11.46 12.10
N LYS A 4 -15.43 -11.81 12.81
CA LYS A 4 -15.48 -13.01 13.62
C LYS A 4 -15.87 -14.22 12.80
N TYR A 5 -15.13 -15.31 12.98
CA TYR A 5 -15.41 -16.60 12.37
C TYR A 5 -15.41 -17.70 13.41
N LYS A 6 -16.29 -18.69 13.22
CA LYS A 6 -16.24 -19.92 13.99
C LYS A 6 -15.12 -20.79 13.46
N VAL A 7 -14.21 -21.17 14.32
CA VAL A 7 -13.07 -22.03 13.99
C VAL A 7 -12.99 -23.21 14.96
N THR A 8 -12.52 -24.34 14.49
CA THR A 8 -12.24 -25.50 15.34
C THR A 8 -10.72 -25.53 15.60
N LYS A 9 -10.33 -25.22 16.84
CA LYS A 9 -8.92 -25.29 17.25
C LYS A 9 -8.57 -26.71 17.68
N PHE A 10 -7.53 -27.27 17.08
CA PHE A 10 -6.99 -28.58 17.42
C PHE A 10 -5.76 -28.42 18.34
N SER A 11 -5.79 -29.06 19.49
CA SER A 11 -4.66 -29.14 20.42
C SER A 11 -4.47 -30.58 20.90
N SER A 12 -3.33 -31.15 20.60
CA SER A 12 -2.81 -32.46 21.01
C SER A 12 -3.80 -33.63 20.98
N LYS A 13 -5.00 -33.54 21.50
CA LYS A 13 -6.04 -34.60 21.53
C LYS A 13 -7.47 -34.06 21.56
N ASN A 14 -7.66 -32.74 21.58
CA ASN A 14 -8.98 -32.14 21.74
C ASN A 14 -9.28 -31.19 20.59
N PHE A 15 -10.55 -31.21 20.16
CA PHE A 15 -11.15 -30.23 19.25
C PHE A 15 -12.01 -29.29 20.08
N ASN A 16 -11.76 -27.98 19.95
CA ASN A 16 -12.58 -26.97 20.60
C ASN A 16 -13.09 -25.98 19.57
N ASP A 17 -14.40 -25.87 19.45
CA ASP A 17 -15.02 -24.81 18.66
C ASP A 17 -14.94 -23.49 19.41
N THR A 18 -14.47 -22.47 18.75
CA THR A 18 -14.31 -21.12 19.30
C THR A 18 -14.55 -20.08 18.22
N GLU A 19 -14.74 -18.82 18.62
CA GLU A 19 -14.69 -17.69 17.69
C GLU A 19 -13.25 -17.17 17.61
N ASP A 20 -12.84 -16.83 16.39
CA ASP A 20 -11.56 -16.17 16.12
C ASP A 20 -11.77 -14.94 15.24
N LEU A 21 -10.84 -13.98 15.31
CA LEU A 21 -10.84 -12.79 14.48
C LEU A 21 -9.93 -13.01 13.26
N ILE A 22 -10.45 -12.73 12.10
CA ILE A 22 -9.72 -12.84 10.82
C ILE A 22 -9.73 -11.48 10.15
N SER A 23 -8.56 -11.04 9.64
CA SER A 23 -8.45 -9.82 8.84
C SER A 23 -9.27 -9.97 7.56
N ILE A 24 -10.04 -8.93 7.22
CA ILE A 24 -10.82 -8.92 5.99
C ILE A 24 -9.88 -8.65 4.84
N GLU A 25 -10.02 -9.47 3.80
CA GLU A 25 -9.29 -9.38 2.54
C GLU A 25 -10.29 -9.26 1.40
N GLU A 26 -10.25 -8.14 0.67
CA GLU A 26 -11.15 -7.85 -0.44
C GLU A 26 -10.34 -7.28 -1.62
N PRO A 27 -10.73 -7.59 -2.87
CA PRO A 27 -10.07 -7.01 -4.04
C PRO A 27 -10.32 -5.50 -4.11
N LEU A 28 -9.35 -4.75 -4.66
CA LEU A 28 -9.49 -3.35 -5.01
C LEU A 28 -9.01 -3.14 -6.45
N GLU A 29 -9.89 -2.72 -7.33
CA GLU A 29 -9.56 -2.28 -8.69
C GLU A 29 -9.12 -0.82 -8.66
N ILE A 30 -7.87 -0.56 -9.04
CA ILE A 30 -7.26 0.77 -9.08
C ILE A 30 -7.28 1.28 -10.51
N SER A 31 -7.94 2.41 -10.73
CA SER A 31 -8.04 3.10 -12.02
C SER A 31 -7.42 4.48 -11.94
N LEU A 32 -6.89 4.93 -13.07
CA LEU A 32 -6.30 6.26 -13.22
C LEU A 32 -7.01 7.03 -14.31
N LYS A 33 -7.32 8.29 -14.02
CA LYS A 33 -7.83 9.28 -14.98
C LYS A 33 -6.79 10.36 -15.20
N TYR A 34 -6.33 10.52 -16.41
CA TYR A 34 -5.31 11.49 -16.77
C TYR A 34 -5.58 12.11 -18.15
N LYS A 35 -4.97 13.26 -18.42
CA LYS A 35 -5.11 13.96 -19.69
C LYS A 35 -3.94 13.61 -20.63
N SER A 36 -4.22 13.23 -21.88
CA SER A 36 -3.23 12.99 -22.91
C SER A 36 -3.73 13.61 -24.22
N GLU A 37 -2.93 14.45 -24.86
CA GLU A 37 -3.29 15.14 -26.10
C GLU A 37 -4.68 15.80 -26.03
N ASP A 38 -4.94 16.56 -24.96
CA ASP A 38 -6.21 17.23 -24.66
C ASP A 38 -7.44 16.33 -24.43
N LYS A 39 -7.25 15.01 -24.35
CA LYS A 39 -8.31 14.05 -24.06
C LYS A 39 -8.12 13.43 -22.69
N TRP A 40 -9.23 13.27 -21.96
CA TRP A 40 -9.26 12.49 -20.73
C TRP A 40 -9.24 11.00 -21.06
N ILE A 41 -8.32 10.28 -20.46
CA ILE A 41 -8.17 8.84 -20.57
C ILE A 41 -8.44 8.24 -19.20
N ASN A 42 -9.26 7.20 -19.15
CA ASN A 42 -9.43 6.33 -17.99
C ASN A 42 -8.73 5.01 -18.29
N GLN A 43 -7.89 4.56 -17.37
CA GLN A 43 -7.14 3.31 -17.50
C GLN A 43 -7.12 2.54 -16.19
N ASN A 44 -7.45 1.25 -16.26
CA ASN A 44 -7.23 0.36 -15.14
C ASN A 44 -5.72 0.09 -15.01
N LEU A 45 -5.20 0.26 -13.79
CA LEU A 45 -3.80 0.04 -13.49
C LEU A 45 -3.56 -1.34 -12.89
N SER A 46 -4.29 -1.68 -11.83
CA SER A 46 -4.04 -2.90 -11.08
C SER A 46 -5.29 -3.38 -10.34
N ILE A 47 -5.25 -4.65 -9.94
CA ILE A 47 -6.14 -5.19 -8.92
C ILE A 47 -5.25 -5.75 -7.83
N THR A 48 -5.47 -5.31 -6.59
CA THR A 48 -4.76 -5.80 -5.41
C THR A 48 -5.72 -6.35 -4.38
N MET A 49 -5.28 -7.34 -3.59
CA MET A 49 -6.01 -7.79 -2.40
C MET A 49 -5.56 -6.94 -1.22
N ARG A 50 -6.51 -6.30 -0.52
CA ARG A 50 -6.18 -5.37 0.57
C ARG A 50 -7.10 -5.56 1.78
N THR A 51 -6.69 -5.04 2.92
CA THR A 51 -7.56 -4.80 4.07
C THR A 51 -8.32 -3.49 3.84
N PRO A 52 -9.68 -3.52 3.73
CA PRO A 52 -10.46 -2.31 3.47
C PRO A 52 -10.33 -1.25 4.57
N GLY A 53 -10.41 0.03 4.18
CA GLY A 53 -10.51 1.16 5.09
C GLY A 53 -9.50 2.28 4.88
N HIS A 54 -8.44 2.05 4.09
CA HIS A 54 -7.41 3.03 3.77
C HIS A 54 -7.13 3.08 2.27
N ASP A 55 -8.19 2.95 1.46
CA ASP A 55 -8.07 2.74 0.02
C ASP A 55 -7.48 3.98 -0.70
N GLU A 56 -7.81 5.19 -0.26
CA GLU A 56 -7.26 6.43 -0.82
C GLU A 56 -5.75 6.54 -0.56
N ASP A 57 -5.35 6.26 0.66
CA ASP A 57 -3.95 6.23 1.08
C ASP A 57 -3.17 5.17 0.30
N LEU A 58 -3.73 3.97 0.19
CA LEU A 58 -3.12 2.86 -0.55
C LEU A 58 -2.86 3.23 -2.01
N VAL A 59 -3.86 3.81 -2.68
CA VAL A 59 -3.73 4.20 -4.09
C VAL A 59 -2.72 5.32 -4.26
N THR A 60 -2.71 6.29 -3.37
CA THR A 60 -1.75 7.40 -3.40
C THR A 60 -0.32 6.88 -3.25
N GLY A 61 -0.06 6.03 -2.26
CA GLY A 61 1.25 5.41 -2.04
C GLY A 61 1.67 4.51 -3.20
N PHE A 62 0.74 3.73 -3.76
CA PHE A 62 0.97 2.90 -4.94
C PHE A 62 1.41 3.75 -6.15
N LEU A 63 0.70 4.84 -6.46
CA LEU A 63 1.05 5.73 -7.57
C LEU A 63 2.44 6.37 -7.40
N PHE A 64 2.79 6.72 -6.16
CA PHE A 64 4.09 7.27 -5.82
C PHE A 64 5.21 6.21 -5.96
N ASN A 65 5.01 5.02 -5.38
CA ASN A 65 5.97 3.93 -5.40
C ASN A 65 6.24 3.44 -6.84
N GLU A 66 5.20 3.33 -7.64
CA GLU A 66 5.32 3.01 -9.07
C GLU A 66 5.85 4.18 -9.91
N GLN A 67 6.15 5.33 -9.29
CA GLN A 67 6.66 6.54 -9.95
C GLN A 67 5.73 7.03 -11.08
N ILE A 68 4.43 6.82 -10.94
CA ILE A 68 3.41 7.40 -11.82
C ILE A 68 3.28 8.87 -11.50
N ILE A 69 3.32 9.21 -10.21
CA ILE A 69 3.39 10.58 -9.68
C ILE A 69 4.73 10.83 -9.01
N THR A 70 5.08 12.09 -8.84
CA THR A 70 6.30 12.53 -8.14
C THR A 70 6.01 13.35 -6.90
N SER A 71 4.79 13.88 -6.80
CA SER A 71 4.29 14.68 -5.70
C SER A 71 2.79 14.37 -5.50
N LEU A 72 2.30 14.59 -4.28
CA LEU A 72 0.86 14.53 -4.00
C LEU A 72 0.09 15.65 -4.72
N GLU A 73 0.76 16.75 -5.03
CA GLU A 73 0.19 17.84 -5.84
C GLU A 73 -0.16 17.43 -7.27
N ASP A 74 0.33 16.28 -7.75
CA ASP A 74 -0.04 15.71 -9.04
C ASP A 74 -1.47 15.15 -9.05
N ILE A 75 -2.08 14.91 -7.87
CA ILE A 75 -3.40 14.29 -7.70
C ILE A 75 -4.47 15.35 -7.50
N ALA A 76 -5.52 15.30 -8.31
CA ALA A 76 -6.71 16.13 -8.16
C ALA A 76 -7.72 15.50 -7.18
N SER A 77 -7.96 14.21 -7.29
CA SER A 77 -8.84 13.45 -6.38
C SER A 77 -8.50 11.96 -6.40
N VAL A 78 -8.84 11.28 -5.30
CA VAL A 78 -8.87 9.81 -5.21
C VAL A 78 -10.24 9.44 -4.62
N GLU A 79 -11.07 8.73 -5.39
CA GLU A 79 -12.46 8.52 -5.03
C GLU A 79 -12.87 7.07 -5.27
N SER A 80 -13.49 6.45 -4.25
CA SER A 80 -14.14 5.16 -4.42
C SER A 80 -15.42 5.31 -5.25
N TYR A 81 -15.68 4.38 -6.16
CA TYR A 81 -16.84 4.42 -7.04
C TYR A 81 -17.44 3.02 -7.28
N GLY A 82 -18.57 2.99 -7.97
CA GLY A 82 -19.30 1.77 -8.27
C GLY A 82 -20.22 1.32 -7.12
N GLU A 83 -20.84 0.16 -7.30
CA GLU A 83 -21.74 -0.40 -6.31
C GLU A 83 -20.97 -0.98 -5.12
N LYS A 84 -21.59 -0.92 -3.95
CA LYS A 84 -21.11 -1.63 -2.77
C LYS A 84 -21.46 -3.10 -2.91
N VAL A 85 -20.48 -3.97 -2.74
CA VAL A 85 -20.61 -5.42 -2.99
C VAL A 85 -20.19 -6.25 -1.78
N GLY A 86 -20.50 -7.54 -1.84
CA GLY A 86 -20.10 -8.53 -0.85
C GLY A 86 -20.80 -8.39 0.50
N GLN A 87 -20.42 -9.26 1.42
CA GLN A 87 -21.00 -9.31 2.76
C GLN A 87 -20.66 -8.09 3.63
N TYR A 88 -19.60 -7.36 3.27
CA TYR A 88 -19.13 -6.18 4.00
C TYR A 88 -19.66 -4.87 3.43
N ASN A 89 -20.43 -4.91 2.33
CA ASN A 89 -21.04 -3.76 1.68
C ASN A 89 -20.00 -2.64 1.34
N ILE A 90 -18.90 -3.04 0.69
CA ILE A 90 -17.73 -2.21 0.40
C ILE A 90 -17.66 -1.91 -1.11
N GLN A 91 -17.23 -0.70 -1.46
CA GLN A 91 -16.85 -0.36 -2.83
C GLN A 91 -15.42 -0.90 -3.09
N ASN A 92 -15.29 -1.69 -4.15
CA ASN A 92 -14.02 -2.33 -4.53
C ASN A 92 -13.41 -1.73 -5.80
N LYS A 93 -13.78 -0.49 -6.11
CA LYS A 93 -13.22 0.28 -7.22
C LYS A 93 -12.85 1.67 -6.75
N ILE A 94 -11.68 2.15 -7.17
CA ILE A 94 -11.17 3.46 -6.81
C ILE A 94 -10.53 4.12 -8.03
N LEU A 95 -10.80 5.41 -8.21
CA LEU A 95 -10.31 6.23 -9.31
C LEU A 95 -9.44 7.35 -8.78
N ALA A 96 -8.18 7.36 -9.16
CA ALA A 96 -7.30 8.51 -8.99
C ALA A 96 -7.38 9.41 -10.23
N THR A 97 -7.61 10.71 -10.04
CA THR A 97 -7.61 11.71 -11.10
C THR A 97 -6.38 12.60 -10.96
N LEU A 98 -5.61 12.75 -12.01
CA LEU A 98 -4.42 13.60 -12.01
C LEU A 98 -4.75 15.02 -12.51
N ILE A 99 -4.04 16.02 -11.96
CA ILE A 99 -4.21 17.44 -12.33
C ILE A 99 -3.62 17.67 -13.73
N ASN A 100 -2.35 17.28 -13.91
CA ASN A 100 -1.61 17.47 -15.15
C ASN A 100 -0.87 16.19 -15.52
N SER A 101 -0.84 15.88 -16.82
CA SER A 101 -0.09 14.73 -17.34
C SER A 101 1.37 15.05 -17.70
N GLU A 102 1.81 16.32 -17.61
CA GLU A 102 3.17 16.72 -17.99
C GLU A 102 4.25 16.09 -17.12
N ASN A 103 3.96 15.88 -15.83
CA ASN A 103 4.86 15.23 -14.88
C ASN A 103 4.63 13.73 -14.76
N VAL A 104 3.61 13.20 -15.43
CA VAL A 104 3.19 11.80 -15.29
C VAL A 104 3.96 10.92 -16.26
N ASN A 105 4.51 9.84 -15.78
CA ASN A 105 5.19 8.87 -16.60
C ASN A 105 4.21 7.97 -17.37
N ILE A 106 3.55 8.55 -18.41
CA ILE A 106 2.56 7.86 -19.25
C ILE A 106 3.16 6.61 -19.92
N ALA A 107 4.47 6.62 -20.22
CA ALA A 107 5.13 5.47 -20.80
C ALA A 107 5.14 4.27 -19.82
N LYS A 108 5.24 4.50 -18.52
CA LYS A 108 5.08 3.45 -17.50
C LYS A 108 3.65 2.93 -17.47
N ILE A 109 2.66 3.80 -17.46
CA ILE A 109 1.24 3.42 -17.43
C ILE A 109 0.89 2.45 -18.58
N LYS A 110 1.43 2.68 -19.77
CA LYS A 110 1.14 1.85 -20.96
C LYS A 110 1.86 0.50 -20.99
N ARG A 111 2.98 0.34 -20.30
CA ARG A 111 3.84 -0.85 -20.43
C ARG A 111 3.68 -1.89 -19.32
N ASP A 112 3.43 -1.46 -18.11
CA ASP A 112 3.73 -2.29 -16.93
C ASP A 112 2.50 -2.94 -16.26
N PHE A 113 1.28 -2.54 -16.60
CA PHE A 113 0.08 -3.01 -15.88
C PHE A 113 -0.69 -4.17 -16.53
N LEU A 114 -0.19 -4.74 -17.61
CA LEU A 114 -0.82 -5.89 -18.28
C LEU A 114 -0.51 -7.25 -17.63
N THR A 115 0.34 -7.29 -16.60
CA THR A 115 0.72 -8.53 -15.94
C THR A 115 0.54 -8.43 -14.42
N ASN A 116 -0.50 -9.07 -13.92
CA ASN A 116 -0.81 -9.21 -12.51
C ASN A 116 0.24 -10.10 -11.83
N SER A 117 1.15 -9.54 -11.04
CA SER A 117 1.88 -10.32 -10.06
C SER A 117 2.11 -9.54 -8.79
N SER A 118 1.77 -10.18 -7.67
CA SER A 118 1.88 -9.65 -6.31
C SER A 118 3.31 -9.29 -5.86
N CYS A 119 4.34 -9.44 -6.70
CA CYS A 119 5.73 -9.20 -6.31
C CYS A 119 6.39 -8.00 -7.01
N GLY A 120 5.64 -7.20 -7.78
CA GLY A 120 6.15 -5.96 -8.40
C GLY A 120 7.28 -6.13 -9.44
N VAL A 121 8.03 -7.22 -9.39
CA VAL A 121 9.13 -7.54 -10.33
C VAL A 121 8.63 -8.42 -11.47
N CYS A 122 7.77 -9.39 -11.19
CA CYS A 122 7.25 -10.31 -12.20
C CYS A 122 6.24 -9.67 -13.18
N GLY A 123 5.76 -8.46 -12.90
CA GLY A 123 4.89 -7.67 -13.77
C GLY A 123 5.63 -6.73 -14.72
N LYS A 124 6.95 -6.56 -14.57
CA LYS A 124 7.73 -5.63 -15.42
C LYS A 124 8.19 -6.37 -16.68
N SER A 125 7.77 -5.84 -17.82
CA SER A 125 7.97 -6.48 -19.15
C SER A 125 9.41 -6.39 -19.68
N SER A 126 10.30 -5.61 -19.05
CA SER A 126 11.70 -5.50 -19.42
C SER A 126 12.60 -5.09 -18.26
N LEU A 127 13.91 -5.38 -18.36
CA LEU A 127 14.92 -4.90 -17.41
C LEU A 127 15.01 -3.37 -17.36
N ASP A 128 14.68 -2.69 -18.47
CA ASP A 128 14.68 -1.23 -18.55
C ASP A 128 13.60 -0.62 -17.65
N ALA A 129 12.52 -1.36 -17.37
CA ALA A 129 11.48 -0.94 -16.42
C ALA A 129 11.94 -1.00 -14.94
N LEU A 130 13.10 -1.58 -14.68
CA LEU A 130 13.74 -1.61 -13.35
C LEU A 130 14.68 -0.43 -13.13
N GLU A 131 14.94 0.42 -14.14
CA GLU A 131 15.72 1.64 -13.94
C GLU A 131 15.00 2.59 -12.99
N ILE A 132 15.52 2.62 -11.77
CA ILE A 132 15.10 3.59 -10.75
C ILE A 132 15.78 4.91 -11.08
N VAL A 133 15.03 5.87 -11.58
CA VAL A 133 15.52 7.24 -11.74
C VAL A 133 15.72 7.82 -10.33
N LYS A 134 16.95 7.79 -9.85
CA LYS A 134 17.34 8.47 -8.60
C LYS A 134 17.28 9.99 -8.81
N LYS A 135 16.13 10.58 -8.55
CA LYS A 135 15.97 12.05 -8.59
C LYS A 135 16.65 12.72 -7.39
N ASN A 136 16.74 12.04 -6.27
CA ASN A 136 17.34 12.55 -5.05
C ASN A 136 18.74 11.97 -4.87
N LYS A 137 19.74 12.83 -4.72
CA LYS A 137 21.07 12.43 -4.30
C LYS A 137 20.99 11.97 -2.84
N THR A 138 21.03 10.67 -2.61
CA THR A 138 21.23 10.15 -1.27
C THR A 138 22.65 10.51 -0.82
N HIS A 139 22.77 11.26 0.27
CA HIS A 139 24.07 11.44 0.91
C HIS A 139 24.48 10.10 1.50
N ALA A 140 25.59 9.52 1.01
CA ALA A 140 26.05 8.18 1.38
C ALA A 140 26.43 8.02 2.87
N SER A 141 26.39 9.10 3.64
CA SER A 141 26.79 9.16 5.05
C SER A 141 25.62 9.37 6.03
N GLU A 142 24.39 9.55 5.58
CA GLU A 142 23.23 9.82 6.45
C GLU A 142 21.95 9.20 5.93
N PRO A 143 20.98 8.81 6.81
CA PRO A 143 21.10 8.86 8.27
C PRO A 143 22.04 7.77 8.82
N LYS A 144 22.79 8.07 9.89
CA LYS A 144 23.55 7.09 10.65
C LYS A 144 22.64 6.46 11.69
N ILE A 145 22.33 5.20 11.52
CA ILE A 145 21.48 4.41 12.42
C ILE A 145 22.35 3.39 13.16
N SER A 146 22.21 3.29 14.48
CA SER A 146 22.95 2.30 15.25
C SER A 146 22.45 0.88 14.91
N LYS A 147 23.33 -0.11 15.00
CA LYS A 147 22.98 -1.52 14.81
C LYS A 147 21.91 -1.97 15.83
N ASP A 148 21.94 -1.43 17.03
CA ASP A 148 21.03 -1.81 18.11
C ASP A 148 19.59 -1.36 17.77
N ILE A 149 19.41 -0.19 17.17
CA ILE A 149 18.11 0.29 16.65
C ILE A 149 17.60 -0.67 15.58
N ILE A 150 18.46 -1.07 14.63
CA ILE A 150 18.05 -1.99 13.56
C ILE A 150 17.62 -3.35 14.11
N VAL A 151 18.34 -3.87 15.11
CA VAL A 151 18.02 -5.15 15.75
C VAL A 151 16.73 -5.09 16.56
N GLN A 152 16.44 -3.95 17.20
CA GLN A 152 15.25 -3.77 18.05
C GLN A 152 13.99 -3.38 17.26
N SER A 153 14.15 -2.77 16.08
CA SER A 153 13.00 -2.27 15.30
C SER A 153 11.93 -3.31 14.98
N PRO A 154 12.23 -4.61 14.71
CA PRO A 154 11.20 -5.62 14.50
C PRO A 154 10.33 -5.86 15.74
N ASP A 155 10.92 -5.84 16.94
CA ASP A 155 10.19 -6.03 18.20
C ASP A 155 9.30 -4.83 18.47
N THR A 156 9.84 -3.61 18.33
CA THR A 156 9.06 -2.37 18.45
C THR A 156 7.88 -2.35 17.47
N LEU A 157 8.11 -2.74 16.21
CA LEU A 157 7.07 -2.85 15.21
C LEU A 157 6.01 -3.87 15.64
N ARG A 158 6.45 -5.03 16.11
CA ARG A 158 5.58 -6.13 16.53
C ARG A 158 4.67 -5.74 17.69
N GLU A 159 5.19 -5.04 18.68
CA GLU A 159 4.43 -4.55 19.84
C GLU A 159 3.34 -3.54 19.43
N ALA A 160 3.62 -2.72 18.41
CA ALA A 160 2.69 -1.72 17.91
C ALA A 160 1.59 -2.29 16.98
N GLN A 161 1.76 -3.50 16.43
CA GLN A 161 0.81 -4.12 15.49
C GLN A 161 -0.50 -4.55 16.18
N SER A 162 -1.50 -3.68 16.16
CA SER A 162 -2.78 -3.92 16.83
C SER A 162 -3.68 -4.93 16.11
N GLU A 163 -3.73 -4.89 14.78
CA GLU A 163 -4.54 -5.85 14.00
C GLU A 163 -3.87 -7.21 13.94
N PHE A 164 -2.54 -7.28 13.82
CA PHE A 164 -1.82 -8.55 13.91
C PHE A 164 -2.04 -9.22 15.26
N SER A 165 -2.02 -8.46 16.35
CA SER A 165 -2.24 -9.01 17.71
C SER A 165 -3.62 -9.62 17.88
N LYS A 166 -4.63 -9.14 17.13
CA LYS A 166 -6.00 -9.67 17.14
C LYS A 166 -6.19 -10.87 16.20
N THR A 167 -5.58 -10.82 15.00
CA THR A 167 -5.92 -11.72 13.90
C THR A 167 -4.80 -12.68 13.51
N GLY A 168 -3.54 -12.33 13.81
CA GLY A 168 -2.36 -13.13 13.46
C GLY A 168 -2.04 -13.23 11.97
N GLY A 169 -2.80 -12.58 11.09
CA GLY A 169 -2.74 -12.79 9.64
C GLY A 169 -2.62 -11.51 8.81
N ILE A 170 -1.76 -10.57 9.24
CA ILE A 170 -1.59 -9.30 8.54
C ILE A 170 -0.11 -8.89 8.52
N HIS A 171 0.32 -8.18 7.48
CA HIS A 171 1.66 -7.60 7.37
C HIS A 171 1.68 -6.17 7.90
N ALA A 172 2.88 -5.67 8.20
CA ALA A 172 3.06 -4.28 8.60
C ALA A 172 4.28 -3.65 7.94
N SER A 173 4.18 -2.33 7.77
CA SER A 173 5.30 -1.45 7.44
C SER A 173 5.37 -0.33 8.47
N GLY A 174 6.57 -0.08 9.02
CA GLY A 174 6.80 0.94 10.03
C GLY A 174 7.80 1.98 9.58
N LEU A 175 7.51 3.24 9.83
CA LEU A 175 8.42 4.35 9.63
C LEU A 175 9.10 4.69 10.96
N PHE A 176 10.42 4.64 10.98
CA PHE A 176 11.22 4.96 12.15
C PHE A 176 12.10 6.18 11.88
N ASN A 177 12.29 7.01 12.90
CA ASN A 177 13.31 8.06 12.86
C ASN A 177 14.71 7.49 13.17
N SER A 178 15.74 8.34 13.05
CA SER A 178 17.13 7.95 13.30
C SER A 178 17.43 7.57 14.74
N SER A 179 16.59 7.93 15.70
CA SER A 179 16.69 7.53 17.12
C SER A 179 15.98 6.19 17.41
N GLY A 180 15.31 5.58 16.42
CA GLY A 180 14.61 4.31 16.58
C GLY A 180 13.18 4.43 17.11
N GLU A 181 12.64 5.64 17.14
CA GLU A 181 11.24 5.86 17.50
C GLU A 181 10.34 5.52 16.30
N LEU A 182 9.29 4.74 16.52
CA LEU A 182 8.28 4.42 15.52
C LEU A 182 7.38 5.64 15.33
N ILE A 183 7.46 6.25 14.14
CA ILE A 183 6.69 7.46 13.78
C ILE A 183 5.32 7.09 13.23
N ASP A 184 5.25 6.05 12.40
CA ASP A 184 4.00 5.56 11.82
C ASP A 184 4.04 4.07 11.58
N LEU A 185 2.85 3.46 11.58
CA LEU A 185 2.63 2.04 11.34
C LEU A 185 1.42 1.86 10.43
N LYS A 186 1.59 1.07 9.38
CA LYS A 186 0.51 0.65 8.51
C LYS A 186 0.43 -0.87 8.44
N GLU A 187 -0.79 -1.40 8.59
CA GLU A 187 -1.07 -2.84 8.53
C GLU A 187 -1.98 -3.16 7.35
N ASP A 188 -1.63 -4.18 6.55
CA ASP A 188 -2.44 -4.68 5.45
C ASP A 188 -2.19 -6.19 5.23
N VAL A 189 -3.16 -6.91 4.67
CA VAL A 189 -3.00 -8.34 4.29
C VAL A 189 -1.93 -8.53 3.22
N GLY A 190 -1.66 -7.52 2.40
CA GLY A 190 -0.60 -7.46 1.40
C GLY A 190 0.64 -6.74 1.91
N ARG A 191 1.80 -7.40 1.92
CA ARG A 191 3.06 -6.76 2.35
C ARG A 191 3.44 -5.53 1.52
N HIS A 192 3.14 -5.53 0.22
CA HIS A 192 3.37 -4.38 -0.68
C HIS A 192 2.40 -3.25 -0.37
N ASN A 193 1.13 -3.58 -0.11
CA ASN A 193 0.15 -2.57 0.29
C ASN A 193 0.51 -1.90 1.62
N ALA A 194 0.99 -2.66 2.60
CA ALA A 194 1.47 -2.09 3.86
C ALA A 194 2.61 -1.08 3.64
N LEU A 195 3.52 -1.38 2.69
CA LEU A 195 4.59 -0.46 2.29
C LEU A 195 4.02 0.78 1.60
N ASP A 196 3.15 0.61 0.60
CA ASP A 196 2.52 1.71 -0.13
C ASP A 196 1.79 2.66 0.83
N LEU A 197 1.00 2.11 1.75
CA LEU A 197 0.34 2.88 2.81
C LEU A 197 1.30 3.70 3.67
N SER A 198 2.52 3.22 3.94
CA SER A 198 3.50 3.92 4.77
C SER A 198 4.18 5.08 4.05
N LEU A 199 4.14 5.14 2.71
CA LEU A 199 4.81 6.17 1.92
C LEU A 199 4.13 7.55 1.98
N ILE A 200 2.87 7.62 2.39
CA ILE A 200 2.11 8.88 2.48
C ILE A 200 2.80 9.86 3.43
N HIS A 201 3.29 9.39 4.56
CA HIS A 201 4.00 10.23 5.53
C HIS A 201 5.37 10.72 5.06
N ILE A 202 5.98 10.04 4.10
CA ILE A 202 7.24 10.47 3.49
C ILE A 202 6.99 11.59 2.48
N SER A 203 5.84 11.57 1.82
CA SER A 203 5.46 12.57 0.82
C SER A 203 4.77 13.81 1.40
N GLU A 204 4.26 13.76 2.65
CA GLU A 204 3.66 14.89 3.38
C GLU A 204 4.35 15.14 4.76
N PRO A 205 5.62 15.56 4.83
CA PRO A 205 6.30 15.75 6.11
C PRO A 205 5.73 16.90 6.97
N THR A 206 4.73 17.63 6.48
CA THR A 206 4.21 18.87 7.12
C THR A 206 2.73 18.82 7.51
N ARG A 207 2.02 17.68 7.33
CA ARG A 207 0.63 17.60 7.80
C ARG A 207 0.63 17.35 9.32
N PRO A 208 0.25 18.34 10.17
CA PRO A 208 0.08 18.07 11.60
C PRO A 208 -1.11 17.13 11.79
N ASN A 209 -0.94 16.12 12.64
CA ASN A 209 -2.01 15.25 13.11
C ASN A 209 -3.10 16.05 13.83
#